data_6d15121bcd6cba58f6d065c03e45ee7d
#
_entry.id   6d15121bcd6cba58f6d065c03e45ee7d
#
_cell.length_a   1.000
_cell.length_b   1.000
_cell.length_c   1.000
_cell.angle_alpha   90.00
_cell.angle_beta   90.00
_cell.angle_gamma   90.00
#
_symmetry.space_group_name_H-M   'P 1'
#
loop_
_entity.id
_entity.type
_entity.pdbx_description
1 polymer ?
#
loop_
_entity_poly.entity_id
_entity_poly.type
_entity_poly.pdbx_seq_one_letter_code
_entity_poly.pdbx_strand_id
1 'polypeptide(L)'
;MFYRQTLTVCLFLAASVALAAARDFAVVSNKANSVSAITLPDLIKVCKGQNNRWPDGKSVTFIMRNPSTPEMKFFLEKVYELPEAQVKDLISNANHGRTGHPAVMIVESDEDLVNKVASIPGAIGVVDVYAINSSVVVVKLAGKLPLEAGYLLHGN
;
A
#
# COMPACT_ATOMS: atom_id res chain seq x y z
N MET A 1 35.36 -58.39 24.76
CA MET A 1 35.56 -56.94 24.72
C MET A 1 34.67 -56.41 23.60
N PHE A 2 33.52 -55.85 23.92
CA PHE A 2 32.61 -55.33 22.91
C PHE A 2 32.73 -53.80 22.95
N TYR A 3 33.29 -53.20 21.90
CA TYR A 3 33.29 -51.76 21.69
C TYR A 3 31.89 -51.35 21.15
N ARG A 4 31.12 -50.67 21.98
CA ARG A 4 29.89 -49.95 21.52
C ARG A 4 30.34 -48.58 20.98
N GLN A 5 30.39 -48.47 19.68
CA GLN A 5 30.46 -47.16 19.03
C GLN A 5 29.10 -46.52 19.07
N THR A 6 28.94 -45.51 19.90
CA THR A 6 27.78 -44.61 19.88
C THR A 6 27.94 -43.60 18.75
N LEU A 7 27.18 -43.79 17.69
CA LEU A 7 27.11 -42.86 16.57
C LEU A 7 26.28 -41.65 17.01
N THR A 8 26.91 -40.55 17.34
CA THR A 8 26.25 -39.29 17.62
C THR A 8 25.87 -38.65 16.29
N VAL A 9 24.59 -38.78 15.92
CA VAL A 9 24.00 -38.06 14.77
C VAL A 9 23.75 -36.61 15.19
N CYS A 10 24.64 -35.70 14.81
CA CYS A 10 24.39 -34.26 14.90
C CYS A 10 23.35 -33.87 13.83
N LEU A 11 22.10 -33.73 14.26
CA LEU A 11 21.02 -33.19 13.44
C LEU A 11 21.23 -31.68 13.33
N PHE A 12 21.85 -31.22 12.25
CA PHE A 12 21.89 -29.81 11.91
C PHE A 12 20.48 -29.38 11.47
N LEU A 13 19.72 -28.79 12.37
CA LEU A 13 18.52 -28.03 12.02
C LEU A 13 18.96 -26.76 11.29
N ALA A 14 18.98 -26.83 9.97
CA ALA A 14 19.10 -25.63 9.15
C ALA A 14 17.78 -24.83 9.31
N ALA A 15 17.78 -23.89 10.24
CA ALA A 15 16.73 -22.88 10.32
C ALA A 15 16.83 -22.03 9.06
N SER A 16 16.01 -22.33 8.06
CA SER A 16 15.82 -21.45 6.91
C SER A 16 15.13 -20.19 7.41
N VAL A 17 15.92 -19.17 7.71
CA VAL A 17 15.41 -17.82 7.91
C VAL A 17 14.94 -17.35 6.54
N ALA A 18 13.65 -17.47 6.26
CA ALA A 18 13.07 -16.83 5.10
C ALA A 18 13.22 -15.32 5.31
N LEU A 19 14.21 -14.73 4.67
CA LEU A 19 14.31 -13.28 4.52
C LEU A 19 13.05 -12.86 3.74
N ALA A 20 12.08 -12.25 4.43
CA ALA A 20 11.00 -11.56 3.77
C ALA A 20 11.63 -10.49 2.88
N ALA A 21 11.50 -10.63 1.56
CA ALA A 21 11.99 -9.63 0.63
C ALA A 21 11.30 -8.30 0.95
N ALA A 22 12.08 -7.23 1.14
CA ALA A 22 11.57 -5.88 1.31
C ALA A 22 10.67 -5.55 0.11
N ARG A 23 9.45 -5.08 0.38
CA ARG A 23 8.46 -4.74 -0.65
C ARG A 23 8.20 -3.26 -0.63
N ASP A 24 8.35 -2.63 -1.78
CA ASP A 24 7.93 -1.26 -1.96
C ASP A 24 6.41 -1.20 -2.19
N PHE A 25 5.77 -0.19 -1.61
CA PHE A 25 4.42 0.18 -1.97
C PHE A 25 4.46 1.27 -3.05
N ALA A 26 3.85 0.99 -4.19
CA ALA A 26 3.75 1.95 -5.27
C ALA A 26 2.47 2.77 -5.17
N VAL A 27 2.56 4.05 -5.48
CA VAL A 27 1.39 4.91 -5.69
C VAL A 27 0.95 4.75 -7.14
N VAL A 28 -0.30 4.33 -7.36
CA VAL A 28 -0.88 4.13 -8.69
C VAL A 28 -2.11 4.98 -8.89
N SER A 29 -2.32 5.45 -10.10
CA SER A 29 -3.39 6.37 -10.47
C SER A 29 -4.16 5.88 -11.68
N ASN A 30 -5.44 6.26 -11.76
CA ASN A 30 -6.22 6.08 -12.98
C ASN A 30 -5.57 6.85 -14.14
N LYS A 31 -5.57 6.25 -15.33
CA LYS A 31 -4.96 6.85 -16.53
C LYS A 31 -5.59 8.18 -16.96
N ALA A 32 -6.83 8.43 -16.59
CA ALA A 32 -7.51 9.70 -16.89
C ALA A 32 -7.09 10.84 -15.95
N ASN A 33 -6.34 10.56 -14.89
CA ASN A 33 -5.86 11.59 -13.97
C ASN A 33 -4.62 12.30 -14.54
N SER A 34 -4.52 13.61 -14.27
CA SER A 34 -3.37 14.41 -14.65
C SER A 34 -2.19 14.29 -13.67
N VAL A 35 -2.36 13.61 -12.54
CA VAL A 35 -1.33 13.48 -11.52
C VAL A 35 -0.24 12.49 -11.95
N SER A 36 0.99 12.97 -12.06
CA SER A 36 2.17 12.16 -12.39
C SER A 36 3.18 12.08 -11.24
N ALA A 37 3.05 12.98 -10.27
CA ALA A 37 3.89 13.06 -9.09
C ALA A 37 3.08 13.60 -7.91
N ILE A 38 3.42 13.17 -6.69
CA ILE A 38 2.78 13.61 -5.45
C ILE A 38 3.84 13.74 -4.37
N THR A 39 3.68 14.73 -3.49
CA THR A 39 4.50 14.85 -2.29
C THR A 39 3.97 13.92 -1.19
N LEU A 40 4.81 13.58 -0.22
CA LEU A 40 4.33 12.77 0.91
C LEU A 40 3.22 13.49 1.71
N PRO A 41 3.33 14.78 2.04
CA PRO A 41 2.23 15.50 2.71
C PRO A 41 0.92 15.47 1.92
N ASP A 42 0.96 15.60 0.60
CA ASP A 42 -0.26 15.55 -0.22
C ASP A 42 -0.83 14.14 -0.31
N LEU A 43 0.01 13.12 -0.38
CA LEU A 43 -0.43 11.73 -0.29
C LEU A 43 -1.13 11.46 1.05
N ILE A 44 -0.56 11.93 2.16
CA ILE A 44 -1.17 11.81 3.49
C ILE A 44 -2.57 12.45 3.53
N LYS A 45 -2.72 13.65 2.97
CA LYS A 45 -4.03 14.31 2.87
C LYS A 45 -5.03 13.50 2.06
N VAL A 46 -4.60 12.94 0.95
CA VAL A 46 -5.43 12.05 0.12
C VAL A 46 -5.85 10.82 0.91
N CYS A 47 -4.92 10.15 1.56
CA CYS A 47 -5.19 8.96 2.37
C CYS A 47 -6.16 9.22 3.54
N LYS A 48 -6.12 10.42 4.11
CA LYS A 48 -7.00 10.85 5.20
C LYS A 48 -8.33 11.44 4.72
N GLY A 49 -8.58 11.47 3.41
CA GLY A 49 -9.78 12.06 2.85
C GLY A 49 -9.88 13.58 2.99
N GLN A 50 -8.76 14.25 3.19
CA GLN A 50 -8.67 15.70 3.37
C GLN A 50 -8.54 16.47 2.05
N ASN A 51 -8.14 15.79 0.97
CA ASN A 51 -8.11 16.33 -0.37
C ASN A 51 -9.22 15.68 -1.21
N ASN A 52 -10.19 16.48 -1.62
CA ASN A 52 -11.43 15.99 -2.24
C ASN A 52 -11.47 16.13 -3.75
N ARG A 53 -10.60 16.96 -4.33
CA ARG A 53 -10.57 17.22 -5.76
C ARG A 53 -9.15 17.38 -6.28
N TRP A 54 -8.91 16.80 -7.44
CA TRP A 54 -7.73 17.07 -8.24
C TRP A 54 -7.83 18.47 -8.88
N PRO A 55 -6.68 19.07 -9.29
CA PRO A 55 -6.69 20.37 -9.96
C PRO A 55 -7.57 20.44 -11.21
N ASP A 56 -7.78 19.31 -11.90
CA ASP A 56 -8.66 19.20 -13.07
C ASP A 56 -10.16 19.05 -12.72
N GLY A 57 -10.50 19.10 -11.44
CA GLY A 57 -11.87 19.04 -10.91
C GLY A 57 -12.42 17.64 -10.66
N LYS A 58 -11.71 16.57 -11.01
CA LYS A 58 -12.14 15.20 -10.67
C LYS A 58 -12.17 14.97 -9.18
N SER A 59 -13.15 14.26 -8.69
CA SER A 59 -13.21 13.83 -7.29
C SER A 59 -12.07 12.85 -6.98
N VAL A 60 -11.40 13.05 -5.85
CA VAL A 60 -10.36 12.13 -5.37
C VAL A 60 -11.02 10.97 -4.64
N THR A 61 -10.68 9.75 -5.03
CA THR A 61 -10.99 8.54 -4.27
C THR A 61 -9.69 7.80 -4.00
N PHE A 62 -9.35 7.64 -2.73
CA PHE A 62 -8.20 6.82 -2.33
C PHE A 62 -8.64 5.38 -2.13
N ILE A 63 -7.94 4.45 -2.76
CA ILE A 63 -8.23 3.01 -2.66
C ILE A 63 -7.07 2.32 -1.95
N MET A 64 -7.39 1.61 -0.87
CA MET A 64 -6.42 0.89 -0.06
C MET A 64 -6.91 -0.51 0.26
N ARG A 65 -5.97 -1.36 0.59
CA ARG A 65 -6.29 -2.68 1.14
C ARG A 65 -6.79 -2.57 2.57
N ASN A 66 -7.51 -3.61 2.98
CA ASN A 66 -8.03 -3.69 4.35
C ASN A 66 -6.92 -3.41 5.37
N PRO A 67 -7.07 -2.37 6.21
CA PRO A 67 -6.06 -1.97 7.18
C PRO A 67 -5.78 -3.02 8.25
N SER A 68 -6.63 -4.03 8.41
CA SER A 68 -6.41 -5.15 9.34
C SER A 68 -5.40 -6.18 8.85
N THR A 69 -5.00 -6.13 7.57
CA THR A 69 -4.05 -7.09 7.02
C THR A 69 -2.62 -6.79 7.49
N PRO A 70 -1.81 -7.83 7.78
CA PRO A 70 -0.43 -7.62 8.24
C PRO A 70 0.43 -6.79 7.27
N GLU A 71 0.19 -6.92 5.97
CA GLU A 71 0.91 -6.21 4.92
C GLU A 71 0.70 -4.69 4.99
N MET A 72 -0.45 -4.25 5.51
CA MET A 72 -0.78 -2.83 5.65
C MET A 72 -0.15 -2.16 6.87
N LYS A 73 0.38 -2.93 7.81
CA LYS A 73 0.95 -2.39 9.06
C LYS A 73 2.00 -1.32 8.80
N PHE A 74 2.96 -1.59 7.92
CA PHE A 74 3.98 -0.63 7.54
C PHE A 74 3.39 0.67 6.97
N PHE A 75 2.41 0.55 6.08
CA PHE A 75 1.74 1.70 5.48
C PHE A 75 0.97 2.54 6.51
N LEU A 76 0.27 1.88 7.43
CA LEU A 76 -0.44 2.59 8.51
C LEU A 76 0.53 3.36 9.40
N GLU A 77 1.65 2.76 9.77
CA GLU A 77 2.68 3.39 10.60
C GLU A 77 3.37 4.56 9.86
N LYS A 78 3.67 4.39 8.57
CA LYS A 78 4.44 5.35 7.79
C LYS A 78 3.61 6.54 7.31
N VAL A 79 2.36 6.31 6.92
CA VAL A 79 1.50 7.32 6.29
C VAL A 79 0.46 7.87 7.25
N TYR A 80 -0.28 6.99 7.91
CA TYR A 80 -1.31 7.44 8.85
C TYR A 80 -0.75 7.86 10.20
N GLU A 81 0.33 7.22 10.65
CA GLU A 81 0.92 7.42 11.99
C GLU A 81 -0.11 7.24 13.11
N LEU A 82 -1.09 6.36 12.90
CA LEU A 82 -2.22 6.08 13.77
C LEU A 82 -2.40 4.57 13.94
N PRO A 83 -2.92 4.12 15.10
CA PRO A 83 -3.36 2.74 15.27
C PRO A 83 -4.48 2.37 14.31
N GLU A 84 -4.58 1.10 13.95
CA GLU A 84 -5.57 0.56 13.01
C GLU A 84 -7.01 1.01 13.33
N ALA A 85 -7.44 0.94 14.59
CA ALA A 85 -8.78 1.34 14.99
C ALA A 85 -9.07 2.81 14.68
N GLN A 86 -8.09 3.71 14.91
CA GLN A 86 -8.22 5.13 14.60
C GLN A 86 -8.22 5.40 13.09
N VAL A 87 -7.47 4.60 12.32
CA VAL A 87 -7.51 4.68 10.84
C VAL A 87 -8.90 4.30 10.32
N LYS A 88 -9.51 3.26 10.85
CA LYS A 88 -10.88 2.86 10.49
C LYS A 88 -11.91 3.94 10.81
N ASP A 89 -11.82 4.55 11.98
CA ASP A 89 -12.69 5.65 12.38
C ASP A 89 -12.51 6.87 11.47
N LEU A 90 -11.27 7.20 11.13
CA LEU A 90 -10.95 8.29 10.22
C LEU A 90 -11.54 8.06 8.83
N ILE A 91 -11.44 6.84 8.29
CA ILE A 91 -12.02 6.46 6.99
C ILE A 91 -13.53 6.58 7.03
N SER A 92 -14.18 6.06 8.08
CA SER A 92 -15.62 6.16 8.26
C SER A 92 -16.09 7.61 8.29
N ASN A 93 -15.39 8.47 9.03
CA ASN A 93 -15.70 9.89 9.10
C ASN A 93 -15.46 10.61 7.76
N ALA A 94 -14.39 10.28 7.04
CA ALA A 94 -14.09 10.85 5.75
C ALA A 94 -15.17 10.51 4.70
N ASN A 95 -15.77 9.34 4.81
CA ASN A 95 -16.84 8.87 3.91
C ASN A 95 -18.23 9.35 4.31
N HIS A 96 -18.38 9.90 5.51
CA HIS A 96 -19.70 10.32 6.02
C HIS A 96 -20.37 11.34 5.09
N GLY A 97 -21.61 11.08 4.70
CA GLY A 97 -22.38 11.94 3.80
C GLY A 97 -21.95 11.91 2.33
N ARG A 98 -20.98 11.08 1.96
CA ARG A 98 -20.52 10.91 0.57
C ARG A 98 -21.20 9.72 -0.08
N THR A 99 -22.29 9.97 -0.79
CA THR A 99 -22.94 8.95 -1.61
C THR A 99 -22.39 8.99 -3.04
N GLY A 100 -21.96 7.84 -3.56
CA GLY A 100 -21.47 7.70 -4.95
C GLY A 100 -19.97 7.94 -5.16
N HIS A 101 -19.33 8.77 -4.36
CA HIS A 101 -17.89 9.04 -4.45
C HIS A 101 -17.24 9.01 -3.05
N PRO A 102 -16.95 7.82 -2.49
CA PRO A 102 -16.29 7.74 -1.19
C PRO A 102 -14.90 8.39 -1.26
N ALA A 103 -14.49 9.02 -0.17
CA ALA A 103 -13.13 9.58 -0.06
C ALA A 103 -12.08 8.47 0.01
N VAL A 104 -12.39 7.38 0.71
CA VAL A 104 -11.53 6.20 0.87
C VAL A 104 -12.35 4.94 0.62
N MET A 105 -11.85 4.06 -0.22
CA MET A 105 -12.44 2.76 -0.52
C MET A 105 -11.50 1.64 -0.08
N ILE A 106 -12.03 0.66 0.63
CA ILE A 106 -11.27 -0.51 1.09
C ILE A 106 -11.57 -1.69 0.19
N VAL A 107 -10.52 -2.41 -0.21
CA VAL A 107 -10.58 -3.64 -1.00
C VAL A 107 -9.78 -4.76 -0.32
N GLU A 108 -10.05 -6.01 -0.69
CA GLU A 108 -9.47 -7.16 0.00
C GLU A 108 -8.21 -7.73 -0.69
N SER A 109 -7.94 -7.34 -1.95
CA SER A 109 -6.77 -7.84 -2.69
C SER A 109 -6.08 -6.73 -3.49
N ASP A 110 -4.82 -6.99 -3.84
CA ASP A 110 -4.06 -6.08 -4.73
C ASP A 110 -4.67 -6.03 -6.12
N GLU A 111 -5.18 -7.15 -6.62
CA GLU A 111 -5.88 -7.22 -7.91
C GLU A 111 -7.13 -6.33 -7.92
N ASP A 112 -7.95 -6.43 -6.88
CA ASP A 112 -9.14 -5.58 -6.73
C ASP A 112 -8.76 -4.11 -6.65
N LEU A 113 -7.66 -3.78 -5.95
CA LEU A 113 -7.17 -2.41 -5.85
C LEU A 113 -6.82 -1.86 -7.23
N VAL A 114 -6.01 -2.58 -7.99
CA VAL A 114 -5.58 -2.17 -9.34
C VAL A 114 -6.80 -2.02 -10.26
N ASN A 115 -7.73 -2.97 -10.23
CA ASN A 115 -8.95 -2.93 -11.02
C ASN A 115 -9.85 -1.72 -10.66
N LYS A 116 -9.99 -1.42 -9.37
CA LYS A 116 -10.76 -0.25 -8.92
C LYS A 116 -10.11 1.06 -9.32
N VAL A 117 -8.79 1.20 -9.14
CA VAL A 117 -8.06 2.39 -9.60
C VAL A 117 -8.23 2.57 -11.11
N ALA A 118 -8.12 1.50 -11.88
CA ALA A 118 -8.27 1.54 -13.33
C ALA A 118 -9.68 1.95 -13.80
N SER A 119 -10.70 1.62 -13.03
CA SER A 119 -12.12 1.82 -13.41
C SER A 119 -12.72 3.15 -12.95
N ILE A 120 -12.11 3.84 -11.99
CA ILE A 120 -12.68 5.04 -11.38
C ILE A 120 -11.83 6.25 -11.74
N PRO A 121 -12.29 7.16 -12.63
CA PRO A 121 -11.60 8.43 -12.85
C PRO A 121 -11.48 9.23 -11.54
N GLY A 122 -10.30 9.75 -11.26
CA GLY A 122 -9.98 10.41 -10.00
C GLY A 122 -9.39 9.47 -8.93
N ALA A 123 -9.43 8.16 -9.14
CA ALA A 123 -8.90 7.19 -8.19
C ALA A 123 -7.38 7.17 -8.15
N ILE A 124 -6.86 7.02 -6.95
CA ILE A 124 -5.44 6.79 -6.65
C ILE A 124 -5.37 5.72 -5.56
N GLY A 125 -4.34 4.91 -5.57
CA GLY A 125 -4.18 3.85 -4.58
C GLY A 125 -2.72 3.59 -4.27
N VAL A 126 -2.51 2.80 -3.23
CA VAL A 126 -1.18 2.31 -2.84
C VAL A 126 -1.22 0.78 -2.84
N VAL A 127 -0.34 0.17 -3.59
CA VAL A 127 -0.32 -1.26 -3.85
C VAL A 127 1.11 -1.80 -3.83
N ASP A 128 1.26 -3.10 -3.55
CA ASP A 128 2.55 -3.79 -3.71
C ASP A 128 3.08 -3.57 -5.14
N VAL A 129 4.34 -3.20 -5.26
CA VAL A 129 4.98 -2.89 -6.56
C VAL A 129 4.84 -4.05 -7.57
N TYR A 130 4.82 -5.29 -7.10
CA TYR A 130 4.69 -6.47 -7.97
C TYR A 130 3.27 -6.74 -8.47
N ALA A 131 2.27 -6.06 -7.94
CA ALA A 131 0.89 -6.18 -8.38
C ALA A 131 0.51 -5.19 -9.50
N ILE A 132 1.41 -4.29 -9.87
CA ILE A 132 1.16 -3.28 -10.91
C ILE A 132 1.05 -3.94 -12.29
N ASN A 133 0.11 -3.47 -13.08
CA ASN A 133 -0.02 -3.83 -14.49
C ASN A 133 -0.26 -2.57 -15.35
N SER A 134 -0.42 -2.78 -16.66
CA SER A 134 -0.57 -1.69 -17.63
C SER A 134 -1.91 -0.94 -17.55
N SER A 135 -2.84 -1.32 -16.70
CA SER A 135 -4.15 -0.66 -16.55
C SER A 135 -4.11 0.63 -15.74
N VAL A 136 -3.04 0.84 -14.99
CA VAL A 136 -2.83 2.00 -14.12
C VAL A 136 -1.50 2.69 -14.43
N VAL A 137 -1.33 3.89 -13.90
CA VAL A 137 -0.09 4.69 -14.02
C VAL A 137 0.59 4.77 -12.67
N VAL A 138 1.91 4.58 -12.63
CA VAL A 138 2.70 4.79 -11.42
C VAL A 138 2.96 6.27 -11.22
N VAL A 139 2.67 6.76 -10.03
CA VAL A 139 2.89 8.16 -9.63
C VAL A 139 4.20 8.25 -8.85
N LYS A 140 5.06 9.23 -9.20
CA LYS A 140 6.28 9.50 -8.43
C LYS A 140 5.92 10.02 -7.05
N LEU A 141 6.53 9.47 -6.01
CA LEU A 141 6.41 9.95 -4.65
C LEU A 141 7.69 10.68 -4.24
N ALA A 142 7.57 11.96 -3.89
CA ALA A 142 8.71 12.81 -3.57
C ALA A 142 9.82 12.77 -4.65
N GLY A 143 9.41 12.75 -5.92
CA GLY A 143 10.30 12.73 -7.07
C GLY A 143 10.90 11.38 -7.44
N LYS A 144 10.52 10.30 -6.74
CA LYS A 144 11.06 8.95 -6.95
C LYS A 144 10.01 7.93 -7.34
N LEU A 145 10.42 6.96 -8.15
CA LEU A 145 9.66 5.76 -8.44
C LEU A 145 9.96 4.65 -7.42
N PRO A 146 9.05 3.68 -7.25
CA PRO A 146 9.35 2.48 -6.49
C PRO A 146 10.65 1.82 -6.95
N LEU A 147 11.35 1.17 -6.05
CA LEU A 147 12.63 0.49 -6.23
C LEU A 147 13.84 1.44 -6.43
N GLU A 148 13.63 2.74 -6.55
CA GLU A 148 14.74 3.70 -6.53
C GLU A 148 15.28 3.88 -5.10
N ALA A 149 16.58 4.10 -4.99
CA ALA A 149 17.24 4.35 -3.69
C ALA A 149 16.62 5.56 -2.98
N GLY A 150 16.24 5.37 -1.71
CA GLY A 150 15.60 6.41 -0.90
C GLY A 150 14.11 6.61 -1.16
N TYR A 151 13.45 5.67 -1.85
CA TYR A 151 12.00 5.68 -1.99
C TYR A 151 11.30 5.58 -0.62
N LEU A 152 10.32 6.47 -0.37
CA LEU A 152 9.77 6.64 0.98
C LEU A 152 8.89 5.49 1.48
N LEU A 153 8.21 4.78 0.59
CA LEU A 153 7.35 3.65 0.92
C LEU A 153 8.07 2.31 0.69
N HIS A 154 9.35 2.29 1.02
CA HIS A 154 10.15 1.08 1.05
C HIS A 154 9.89 0.31 2.34
N GLY A 155 9.34 -0.90 2.22
CA GLY A 155 9.12 -1.81 3.34
C GLY A 155 10.40 -2.56 3.71
N ASN A 156 10.60 -2.79 4.99
CA ASN A 156 11.71 -3.61 5.53
C ASN A 156 11.34 -5.09 5.59
#